data_cf5d74cf1a0d27877765f8c3560ebb3c
#
_entry.id   cf5d74cf1a0d27877765f8c3560ebb3c
#
_cell.length_a   1.000
_cell.length_b   1.000
_cell.length_c   1.000
_cell.angle_alpha   90.00
_cell.angle_beta   90.00
_cell.angle_gamma   90.00
#
_symmetry.space_group_name_H-M   'P 1'
#
loop_
_entity.id
_entity.type
_entity.pdbx_description
1 polymer ?
#
loop_
_entity_poly.entity_id
_entity_poly.type
_entity_poly.pdbx_seq_one_letter_code
_entity_poly.pdbx_strand_id
1 'polypeptide(L)'
;MKYSTMPCAFAAFLFLSLCAVGCGPAGPPEQLGEGWSPGTPYPETSRQELVEDFFGTPVADPYRWLEQLDSEQTRSWIEAQNELSFPFLESVPAREAIKQRLTELWNFERFDRRDVPFKANDRYFIKSNPGLLDQAIVYVTDSLDHELTVFLDPNTFSEDGTVALGNVVGHTIVPNPVGDLVAYAKADAGSDWNTWHFREFATGEDRSDVIRHSKFFPVAWAPDGSGVYYSRYPVREDGTGDGSKPMRLFFHTIGTEQSADELVYDLTDEPRHRDLQPYPVAETSDDGRYVVITVVAGSFERQIHYLDLANPGAGIRRLIGTWEALYGYIGNEGSTFFFTTTKDAPNSRVIAIDVTDPAPSRWHELIPEA
;
A
#
# COMPACT_ATOMS: atom_id res chain seq x y z
N MET A 1 -63.88 0.56 14.15
CA MET A 1 -64.04 1.92 13.67
C MET A 1 -63.67 1.97 12.21
N LYS A 2 -64.62 2.36 11.36
CA LYS A 2 -64.52 2.38 9.89
C LYS A 2 -63.63 3.55 9.45
N TYR A 3 -62.64 3.31 8.62
CA TYR A 3 -61.98 4.36 7.85
C TYR A 3 -62.42 4.31 6.39
N SER A 4 -62.98 5.40 5.98
CA SER A 4 -63.55 5.74 4.67
C SER A 4 -62.41 5.95 3.66
N THR A 5 -62.55 5.33 2.51
CA THR A 5 -61.81 5.58 1.29
C THR A 5 -62.25 6.90 0.64
N MET A 6 -61.31 7.78 0.28
CA MET A 6 -61.55 8.86 -0.67
C MET A 6 -60.47 8.83 -1.74
N PRO A 7 -60.80 8.94 -3.03
CA PRO A 7 -59.87 8.86 -4.13
C PRO A 7 -59.21 10.20 -4.44
N CYS A 8 -57.90 10.30 -4.52
CA CYS A 8 -57.20 11.39 -5.16
C CYS A 8 -56.94 11.07 -6.64
N ALA A 9 -57.87 11.46 -7.45
CA ALA A 9 -57.63 11.65 -8.88
C ALA A 9 -57.43 13.17 -9.13
N PHE A 10 -56.57 13.56 -10.07
CA PHE A 10 -56.19 14.91 -10.50
C PHE A 10 -54.93 15.50 -9.85
N ALA A 11 -53.78 15.14 -10.39
CA ALA A 11 -52.62 16.02 -10.64
C ALA A 11 -51.53 15.30 -11.42
N ALA A 12 -51.85 14.76 -12.56
CA ALA A 12 -50.88 14.19 -13.49
C ALA A 12 -51.02 14.90 -14.85
N PHE A 13 -50.69 16.18 -14.89
CA PHE A 13 -50.46 16.91 -16.16
C PHE A 13 -49.82 18.26 -15.80
N LEU A 14 -48.53 18.35 -15.63
CA LEU A 14 -47.69 19.54 -15.87
C LEU A 14 -46.22 19.33 -15.37
N PHE A 15 -45.54 18.31 -15.81
CA PHE A 15 -44.07 18.24 -15.66
C PHE A 15 -43.47 17.32 -16.73
N LEU A 16 -43.84 17.53 -17.97
CA LEU A 16 -43.20 16.84 -19.11
C LEU A 16 -42.93 17.86 -20.22
N SER A 17 -42.12 18.87 -19.92
CA SER A 17 -41.58 19.76 -20.95
C SER A 17 -40.48 20.65 -20.37
N LEU A 18 -39.36 20.06 -19.91
CA LEU A 18 -38.09 20.78 -19.72
C LEU A 18 -36.95 19.80 -19.39
N CYS A 19 -36.77 18.75 -20.18
CA CYS A 19 -35.52 17.98 -20.18
C CYS A 19 -35.25 17.42 -21.58
N ALA A 20 -35.43 18.27 -22.60
CA ALA A 20 -34.89 18.03 -23.93
C ALA A 20 -33.91 19.15 -24.27
N VAL A 21 -32.94 19.41 -23.34
CA VAL A 21 -31.68 20.01 -23.77
C VAL A 21 -30.84 18.83 -24.28
N GLY A 22 -30.83 18.72 -25.61
CA GLY A 22 -30.29 17.64 -26.36
C GLY A 22 -28.83 17.36 -26.03
N CYS A 23 -28.54 16.11 -25.71
CA CYS A 23 -27.36 15.47 -26.24
C CYS A 23 -27.58 15.34 -27.76
N GLY A 24 -27.31 16.40 -28.49
CA GLY A 24 -27.05 16.30 -29.92
C GLY A 24 -25.84 15.36 -30.07
N PRO A 25 -25.74 14.56 -31.16
CA PRO A 25 -24.54 13.82 -31.44
C PRO A 25 -23.40 14.83 -31.38
N ALA A 26 -22.38 14.53 -30.59
CA ALA A 26 -21.15 15.30 -30.57
C ALA A 26 -20.69 15.43 -32.02
N GLY A 27 -20.64 16.67 -32.52
CA GLY A 27 -20.09 16.94 -33.83
C GLY A 27 -18.71 16.29 -33.95
N PRO A 28 -18.23 16.02 -35.17
CA PRO A 28 -16.88 15.49 -35.34
C PRO A 28 -15.93 16.36 -34.52
N PRO A 29 -14.97 15.76 -33.78
CA PRO A 29 -14.07 16.51 -32.93
C PRO A 29 -13.42 17.62 -33.76
N GLU A 30 -13.66 18.85 -33.34
CA GLU A 30 -13.09 20.05 -33.92
C GLU A 30 -11.57 19.87 -33.88
N GLN A 31 -10.99 19.75 -35.07
CA GLN A 31 -9.58 19.63 -35.40
C GLN A 31 -8.66 19.22 -34.24
N LEU A 32 -8.31 17.95 -34.21
CA LEU A 32 -7.13 17.46 -33.48
C LEU A 32 -5.95 18.35 -33.89
N GLY A 33 -5.24 18.90 -32.90
CA GLY A 33 -4.19 19.89 -33.10
C GLY A 33 -3.14 19.48 -34.13
N GLU A 34 -2.41 20.46 -34.65
CA GLU A 34 -1.33 20.27 -35.59
C GLU A 34 -0.28 19.31 -35.01
N GLY A 35 -0.02 18.18 -35.67
CA GLY A 35 1.03 17.23 -35.27
C GLY A 35 0.65 15.76 -35.38
N TRP A 36 -0.61 15.38 -35.12
CA TRP A 36 -1.06 14.01 -35.29
C TRP A 36 -2.33 13.94 -36.15
N SER A 37 -2.32 13.04 -37.13
CA SER A 37 -3.52 12.70 -37.92
C SER A 37 -3.64 11.18 -37.96
N PRO A 38 -4.86 10.62 -38.21
CA PRO A 38 -5.01 9.21 -38.51
C PRO A 38 -4.07 8.80 -39.65
N GLY A 39 -3.10 7.92 -39.37
CA GLY A 39 -2.08 7.50 -40.34
C GLY A 39 -0.68 8.09 -40.05
N THR A 40 -0.49 8.95 -39.04
CA THR A 40 0.86 9.32 -38.58
C THR A 40 1.61 8.07 -38.16
N PRO A 41 2.78 7.76 -38.74
CA PRO A 41 3.52 6.56 -38.39
C PRO A 41 4.06 6.67 -36.95
N TYR A 42 3.83 5.59 -36.18
CA TYR A 42 4.47 5.46 -34.87
C TYR A 42 5.97 5.19 -35.05
N PRO A 43 6.81 5.55 -34.07
CA PRO A 43 8.21 5.17 -34.06
C PRO A 43 8.36 3.66 -34.18
N GLU A 44 9.34 3.23 -34.98
CA GLU A 44 9.59 1.81 -35.21
C GLU A 44 9.99 1.12 -33.92
N THR A 45 9.33 -0.01 -33.62
CA THR A 45 9.62 -0.81 -32.43
C THR A 45 10.34 -2.09 -32.88
N SER A 46 11.57 -2.26 -32.42
CA SER A 46 12.40 -3.43 -32.72
C SER A 46 11.74 -4.72 -32.21
N ARG A 47 11.70 -5.74 -33.04
CA ARG A 47 11.14 -7.06 -32.72
C ARG A 47 12.26 -8.08 -32.61
N GLN A 48 12.23 -8.87 -31.55
CA GLN A 48 13.13 -10.01 -31.30
C GLN A 48 12.40 -11.33 -31.65
N GLU A 49 13.18 -12.32 -32.07
CA GLU A 49 12.67 -13.68 -32.26
C GLU A 49 12.79 -14.48 -30.96
N LEU A 50 12.09 -14.03 -29.92
CA LEU A 50 12.00 -14.74 -28.65
C LEU A 50 10.70 -15.53 -28.58
N VAL A 51 10.81 -16.82 -28.28
CA VAL A 51 9.66 -17.70 -28.04
C VAL A 51 9.92 -18.47 -26.76
N GLU A 52 9.00 -18.39 -25.82
CA GLU A 52 9.05 -19.12 -24.56
C GLU A 52 8.02 -20.26 -24.54
N ASP A 53 8.35 -21.35 -23.87
CA ASP A 53 7.40 -22.44 -23.65
C ASP A 53 6.62 -22.20 -22.35
N PHE A 54 5.31 -22.03 -22.49
CA PHE A 54 4.39 -21.95 -21.35
C PHE A 54 3.58 -23.25 -21.27
N PHE A 55 4.04 -24.17 -20.43
CA PHE A 55 3.37 -25.44 -20.19
C PHE A 55 3.14 -26.27 -21.46
N GLY A 56 4.12 -26.29 -22.36
CA GLY A 56 4.04 -27.00 -23.65
C GLY A 56 3.42 -26.17 -24.80
N THR A 57 3.12 -24.90 -24.56
CA THR A 57 2.61 -23.96 -25.57
C THR A 57 3.68 -22.91 -25.88
N PRO A 58 4.18 -22.85 -27.15
CA PRO A 58 5.13 -21.79 -27.51
C PRO A 58 4.44 -20.43 -27.61
N VAL A 59 4.92 -19.46 -26.88
CA VAL A 59 4.43 -18.07 -26.85
C VAL A 59 5.54 -17.14 -27.33
N ALA A 60 5.27 -16.38 -28.40
CA ALA A 60 6.22 -15.38 -28.90
C ALA A 60 6.15 -14.12 -28.05
N ASP A 61 7.33 -13.63 -27.61
CA ASP A 61 7.48 -12.38 -26.89
C ASP A 61 8.51 -11.47 -27.59
N PRO A 62 8.13 -10.81 -28.67
CA PRO A 62 9.08 -10.03 -29.46
C PRO A 62 9.53 -8.73 -28.80
N TYR A 63 8.94 -8.36 -27.69
CA TYR A 63 9.18 -7.09 -26.99
C TYR A 63 9.73 -7.27 -25.59
N ARG A 64 10.20 -8.44 -25.19
CA ARG A 64 10.79 -8.72 -23.88
C ARG A 64 11.88 -7.74 -23.47
N TRP A 65 12.60 -7.18 -24.44
CA TRP A 65 13.65 -6.20 -24.18
C TRP A 65 13.13 -4.92 -23.51
N LEU A 66 11.85 -4.58 -23.67
CA LEU A 66 11.23 -3.44 -22.96
C LEU A 66 11.14 -3.62 -21.44
N GLU A 67 11.24 -4.84 -20.92
CA GLU A 67 11.29 -5.10 -19.49
C GLU A 67 12.60 -4.62 -18.83
N GLN A 68 13.64 -4.40 -19.66
CA GLN A 68 14.92 -3.83 -19.18
C GLN A 68 14.84 -2.32 -19.16
N LEU A 69 14.14 -1.77 -18.16
CA LEU A 69 13.79 -0.35 -18.07
C LEU A 69 14.99 0.59 -18.11
N ASP A 70 16.14 0.15 -17.59
CA ASP A 70 17.38 0.92 -17.53
C ASP A 70 18.27 0.77 -18.75
N SER A 71 17.91 -0.05 -19.73
CA SER A 71 18.68 -0.19 -20.96
C SER A 71 18.60 1.06 -21.83
N GLU A 72 19.68 1.38 -22.52
CA GLU A 72 19.72 2.49 -23.48
C GLU A 72 18.68 2.31 -24.60
N GLN A 73 18.46 1.06 -25.02
CA GLN A 73 17.47 0.74 -26.06
C GLN A 73 16.05 1.09 -25.62
N THR A 74 15.67 0.76 -24.36
CA THR A 74 14.34 1.07 -23.84
C THR A 74 14.16 2.56 -23.64
N ARG A 75 15.17 3.25 -23.10
CA ARG A 75 15.12 4.72 -22.93
C ARG A 75 14.98 5.45 -24.28
N SER A 76 15.77 5.08 -25.28
CA SER A 76 15.65 5.69 -26.62
C SER A 76 14.30 5.43 -27.27
N TRP A 77 13.71 4.24 -27.05
CA TRP A 77 12.36 3.94 -27.51
C TRP A 77 11.30 4.81 -26.81
N ILE A 78 11.40 5.00 -25.48
CA ILE A 78 10.51 5.89 -24.71
C ILE A 78 10.62 7.32 -25.22
N GLU A 79 11.85 7.83 -25.44
CA GLU A 79 12.07 9.18 -25.96
C GLU A 79 11.40 9.36 -27.33
N ALA A 80 11.59 8.42 -28.26
CA ALA A 80 10.95 8.49 -29.58
C ALA A 80 9.40 8.45 -29.50
N GLN A 81 8.81 7.65 -28.57
CA GLN A 81 7.37 7.65 -28.35
C GLN A 81 6.87 8.98 -27.77
N ASN A 82 7.65 9.59 -26.87
CA ASN A 82 7.33 10.87 -26.25
C ASN A 82 7.42 12.02 -27.25
N GLU A 83 8.41 12.01 -28.16
CA GLU A 83 8.53 13.00 -29.24
C GLU A 83 7.29 13.04 -30.15
N LEU A 84 6.59 11.92 -30.32
CA LEU A 84 5.31 11.88 -31.03
C LEU A 84 4.13 12.31 -30.15
N SER A 85 4.08 11.83 -28.91
CA SER A 85 2.90 11.93 -28.05
C SER A 85 2.76 13.31 -27.44
N PHE A 86 3.83 13.93 -26.95
CA PHE A 86 3.76 15.21 -26.25
C PHE A 86 3.29 16.37 -27.14
N PRO A 87 3.81 16.57 -28.36
CA PRO A 87 3.31 17.64 -29.24
C PRO A 87 1.81 17.47 -29.56
N PHE A 88 1.35 16.22 -29.74
CA PHE A 88 -0.08 15.96 -29.93
C PHE A 88 -0.90 16.37 -28.69
N LEU A 89 -0.51 15.94 -27.50
CA LEU A 89 -1.20 16.27 -26.26
C LEU A 89 -1.21 17.79 -25.98
N GLU A 90 -0.10 18.45 -26.28
CA GLU A 90 0.03 19.90 -26.13
C GLU A 90 -0.84 20.69 -27.12
N SER A 91 -1.07 20.13 -28.29
CA SER A 91 -1.87 20.77 -29.34
C SER A 91 -3.39 20.64 -29.12
N VAL A 92 -3.85 19.86 -28.13
CA VAL A 92 -5.30 19.71 -27.82
C VAL A 92 -5.90 21.04 -27.38
N PRO A 93 -6.84 21.65 -28.12
CA PRO A 93 -7.33 23.01 -27.83
C PRO A 93 -7.98 23.15 -26.44
N ALA A 94 -8.60 22.08 -25.94
CA ALA A 94 -9.25 22.09 -24.63
C ALA A 94 -8.27 21.87 -23.44
N ARG A 95 -6.99 21.57 -23.71
CA ARG A 95 -6.03 21.16 -22.69
C ARG A 95 -5.90 22.17 -21.54
N GLU A 96 -5.70 23.44 -21.88
CA GLU A 96 -5.52 24.49 -20.86
C GLU A 96 -6.80 24.74 -20.06
N ALA A 97 -7.96 24.72 -20.70
CA ALA A 97 -9.25 24.86 -19.99
C ALA A 97 -9.51 23.69 -19.04
N ILE A 98 -9.17 22.45 -19.47
CA ILE A 98 -9.26 21.24 -18.64
C ILE A 98 -8.28 21.35 -17.46
N LYS A 99 -7.03 21.73 -17.71
CA LYS A 99 -6.02 21.90 -16.68
C LYS A 99 -6.44 22.94 -15.64
N GLN A 100 -6.92 24.11 -16.09
CA GLN A 100 -7.40 25.14 -15.18
C GLN A 100 -8.57 24.62 -14.33
N ARG A 101 -9.54 23.95 -14.96
CA ARG A 101 -10.70 23.42 -14.22
C ARG A 101 -10.32 22.34 -13.22
N LEU A 102 -9.40 21.44 -13.57
CA LEU A 102 -8.87 20.44 -12.65
C LEU A 102 -8.11 21.09 -11.49
N THR A 103 -7.30 22.11 -11.76
CA THR A 103 -6.60 22.88 -10.73
C THR A 103 -7.56 23.53 -9.74
N GLU A 104 -8.62 24.19 -10.23
CA GLU A 104 -9.67 24.78 -9.38
C GLU A 104 -10.37 23.72 -8.51
N LEU A 105 -10.73 22.58 -9.13
CA LEU A 105 -11.42 21.48 -8.43
C LEU A 105 -10.54 20.78 -7.40
N TRP A 106 -9.23 20.75 -7.63
CA TRP A 106 -8.27 20.07 -6.76
C TRP A 106 -7.70 20.97 -5.67
N ASN A 107 -7.86 22.29 -5.78
CA ASN A 107 -7.34 23.26 -4.83
C ASN A 107 -8.26 23.41 -3.61
N PHE A 108 -8.27 22.40 -2.76
CA PHE A 108 -8.95 22.42 -1.46
C PHE A 108 -8.15 21.61 -0.44
N GLU A 109 -8.28 21.97 0.82
CA GLU A 109 -7.68 21.21 1.90
C GLU A 109 -8.29 19.79 1.96
N ARG A 110 -7.43 18.78 2.01
CA ARG A 110 -7.85 17.39 2.06
C ARG A 110 -6.95 16.54 2.94
N PHE A 111 -7.57 15.64 3.65
CA PHE A 111 -6.88 14.56 4.36
C PHE A 111 -6.69 13.39 3.40
N ASP A 112 -5.57 12.67 3.54
CA ASP A 112 -5.40 11.44 2.80
C ASP A 112 -6.40 10.40 3.30
N ARG A 113 -7.19 9.80 2.40
CA ARG A 113 -8.23 8.83 2.76
C ARG A 113 -7.69 7.58 3.45
N ARG A 114 -6.41 7.26 3.25
CA ARG A 114 -5.75 6.10 3.83
C ARG A 114 -5.17 6.39 5.21
N ASP A 115 -4.93 7.66 5.51
CA ASP A 115 -4.29 8.11 6.74
C ASP A 115 -5.27 8.96 7.57
N VAL A 116 -6.29 8.29 8.10
CA VAL A 116 -7.14 8.91 9.13
C VAL A 116 -6.23 9.39 10.26
N PRO A 117 -6.48 10.57 10.85
CA PRO A 117 -5.73 10.99 12.03
C PRO A 117 -5.67 9.87 13.08
N PHE A 118 -4.48 9.52 13.51
CA PHE A 118 -4.31 8.46 14.51
C PHE A 118 -3.52 8.97 15.72
N LYS A 119 -3.78 8.37 16.87
CA LYS A 119 -3.09 8.70 18.11
C LYS A 119 -2.02 7.63 18.39
N ALA A 120 -0.78 8.08 18.59
CA ALA A 120 0.29 7.24 19.12
C ALA A 120 0.97 7.98 20.28
N ASN A 121 1.14 7.28 21.39
CA ASN A 121 1.53 7.90 22.66
C ASN A 121 0.56 9.05 23.02
N ASP A 122 1.03 10.21 23.38
CA ASP A 122 0.17 11.37 23.70
C ASP A 122 0.04 12.36 22.52
N ARG A 123 0.22 11.89 21.27
CA ARG A 123 0.23 12.74 20.07
C ARG A 123 -0.67 12.20 19.00
N TYR A 124 -1.29 13.13 18.25
CA TYR A 124 -2.02 12.84 17.04
C TYR A 124 -1.13 13.10 15.82
N PHE A 125 -1.11 12.17 14.88
CA PHE A 125 -0.49 12.31 13.59
C PHE A 125 -1.57 12.53 12.54
N ILE A 126 -1.40 13.57 11.74
CA ILE A 126 -2.38 14.01 10.75
C ILE A 126 -1.67 14.23 9.43
N LYS A 127 -2.15 13.59 8.37
CA LYS A 127 -1.60 13.74 7.03
C LYS A 127 -2.58 14.55 6.17
N SER A 128 -2.22 15.76 5.81
CA SER A 128 -3.08 16.70 5.11
C SER A 128 -2.34 17.41 3.98
N ASN A 129 -3.06 17.65 2.89
CA ASN A 129 -2.60 18.51 1.81
C ASN A 129 -3.45 19.78 1.79
N PRO A 130 -2.88 20.97 1.97
CA PRO A 130 -3.64 22.22 2.04
C PRO A 130 -4.24 22.64 0.70
N GLY A 131 -3.88 21.98 -0.40
CA GLY A 131 -4.39 22.32 -1.74
C GLY A 131 -3.61 21.64 -2.85
N LEU A 132 -2.68 22.37 -3.48
CA LEU A 132 -1.97 21.97 -4.70
C LEU A 132 -0.54 21.49 -4.46
N LEU A 133 -0.17 21.14 -3.23
CA LEU A 133 1.13 20.51 -3.00
C LEU A 133 1.17 19.12 -3.66
N ASP A 134 2.32 18.73 -4.14
CA ASP A 134 2.54 17.41 -4.75
C ASP A 134 2.29 16.29 -3.74
N GLN A 135 2.76 16.50 -2.48
CA GLN A 135 2.62 15.54 -1.39
C GLN A 135 1.85 16.12 -0.21
N ALA A 136 1.14 15.27 0.51
CA ALA A 136 0.55 15.64 1.80
C ALA A 136 1.64 15.80 2.87
N ILE A 137 1.50 16.81 3.71
CA ILE A 137 2.38 17.08 4.85
C ILE A 137 1.92 16.26 6.06
N VAL A 138 2.86 15.73 6.83
CA VAL A 138 2.59 15.08 8.12
C VAL A 138 2.71 16.09 9.23
N TYR A 139 1.62 16.30 9.94
CA TYR A 139 1.53 17.18 11.10
C TYR A 139 1.42 16.36 12.39
N VAL A 140 1.80 16.97 13.50
CA VAL A 140 1.57 16.44 14.84
C VAL A 140 0.93 17.49 15.72
N THR A 141 0.14 17.03 16.71
CA THR A 141 -0.42 17.84 17.78
C THR A 141 -0.68 16.95 19.00
N ASP A 142 -0.71 17.55 20.18
CA ASP A 142 -1.09 16.88 21.45
C ASP A 142 -2.62 16.86 21.65
N SER A 143 -3.35 17.73 20.94
CA SER A 143 -4.81 17.80 20.94
C SER A 143 -5.32 18.19 19.58
N LEU A 144 -6.46 17.62 19.16
CA LEU A 144 -7.13 17.95 17.88
C LEU A 144 -7.69 19.40 17.87
N ASP A 145 -7.78 20.05 19.02
CA ASP A 145 -8.20 21.45 19.15
C ASP A 145 -7.01 22.42 19.10
N HIS A 146 -5.77 21.93 19.09
CA HIS A 146 -4.56 22.74 19.07
C HIS A 146 -4.02 22.93 17.65
N GLU A 147 -3.11 23.90 17.50
CA GLU A 147 -2.41 24.16 16.24
C GLU A 147 -1.58 22.95 15.80
N LEU A 148 -1.60 22.68 14.50
CA LEU A 148 -0.83 21.60 13.89
C LEU A 148 0.63 22.06 13.69
N THR A 149 1.57 21.26 14.11
CA THR A 149 3.01 21.46 13.85
C THR A 149 3.49 20.52 12.76
N VAL A 150 4.22 21.03 11.79
CA VAL A 150 4.83 20.18 10.74
C VAL A 150 5.85 19.26 11.38
N PHE A 151 5.64 17.95 11.22
CA PHE A 151 6.59 16.92 11.64
C PHE A 151 7.47 16.45 10.47
N LEU A 152 6.85 16.22 9.31
CA LEU A 152 7.55 15.75 8.12
C LEU A 152 6.88 16.35 6.87
N ASP A 153 7.68 17.01 6.04
CA ASP A 153 7.23 17.54 4.75
C ASP A 153 7.86 16.75 3.59
N PRO A 154 7.11 15.82 2.98
CA PRO A 154 7.62 15.02 1.87
C PRO A 154 7.97 15.84 0.61
N ASN A 155 7.43 17.06 0.47
CA ASN A 155 7.76 17.95 -0.64
C ASN A 155 9.23 18.42 -0.62
N THR A 156 9.94 18.18 0.49
CA THR A 156 11.36 18.49 0.66
C THR A 156 12.29 17.30 0.42
N PHE A 157 11.78 16.12 0.07
CA PHE A 157 12.59 14.91 -0.07
C PHE A 157 13.49 14.92 -1.31
N SER A 158 13.05 15.56 -2.38
CA SER A 158 13.84 15.76 -3.60
C SER A 158 13.47 17.08 -4.28
N GLU A 159 14.40 17.65 -5.04
CA GLU A 159 14.18 18.92 -5.75
C GLU A 159 13.18 18.80 -6.89
N ASP A 160 13.09 17.63 -7.51
CA ASP A 160 12.21 17.33 -8.66
C ASP A 160 10.86 16.73 -8.26
N GLY A 161 10.61 16.54 -6.94
CA GLY A 161 9.36 15.97 -6.42
C GLY A 161 9.18 14.48 -6.69
N THR A 162 10.20 13.77 -7.18
CA THR A 162 10.09 12.34 -7.51
C THR A 162 10.05 11.43 -6.28
N VAL A 163 10.62 11.86 -5.15
CA VAL A 163 10.63 11.10 -3.90
C VAL A 163 9.41 11.44 -3.05
N ALA A 164 8.61 10.44 -2.74
CA ALA A 164 7.39 10.56 -1.96
C ALA A 164 7.43 9.70 -0.68
N LEU A 165 6.42 9.83 0.18
CA LEU A 165 6.16 8.81 1.19
C LEU A 165 5.87 7.47 0.53
N GLY A 166 6.40 6.40 1.11
CA GLY A 166 6.32 5.05 0.57
C GLY A 166 4.89 4.55 0.39
N ASN A 167 4.73 3.61 -0.52
CA ASN A 167 3.45 2.94 -0.75
C ASN A 167 3.38 1.66 0.09
N VAL A 168 2.79 1.76 1.29
CA VAL A 168 2.62 0.62 2.19
C VAL A 168 1.14 0.43 2.55
N VAL A 169 0.78 -0.82 2.85
CA VAL A 169 -0.56 -1.14 3.38
C VAL A 169 -0.58 -0.79 4.86
N GLY A 170 -1.46 0.12 5.26
CA GLY A 170 -1.50 0.67 6.62
C GLY A 170 -0.76 2.01 6.71
N HIS A 171 0.05 2.19 7.74
CA HIS A 171 0.69 3.46 8.02
C HIS A 171 2.10 3.56 7.43
N THR A 172 2.36 4.63 6.68
CA THR A 172 3.70 5.02 6.21
C THR A 172 4.53 5.72 7.28
N ILE A 173 3.88 6.12 8.36
CA ILE A 173 4.44 6.80 9.54
C ILE A 173 4.15 5.90 10.73
N VAL A 174 5.19 5.38 11.36
CA VAL A 174 5.06 4.37 12.44
C VAL A 174 5.86 4.85 13.65
N PRO A 175 5.21 5.56 14.60
CA PRO A 175 5.86 5.97 15.85
C PRO A 175 6.22 4.75 16.69
N ASN A 176 7.35 4.81 17.40
CA ASN A 176 7.73 3.74 18.31
C ASN A 176 6.92 3.80 19.62
N PRO A 177 6.81 2.67 20.36
CA PRO A 177 6.05 2.63 21.61
C PRO A 177 6.60 3.57 22.71
N VAL A 178 7.88 3.89 22.67
CA VAL A 178 8.54 4.80 23.65
C VAL A 178 8.22 6.27 23.36
N GLY A 179 7.93 6.62 22.10
CA GLY A 179 7.52 7.95 21.69
C GLY A 179 8.66 8.91 21.36
N ASP A 180 9.88 8.41 21.19
CA ASP A 180 11.07 9.20 20.85
C ASP A 180 11.48 9.09 19.38
N LEU A 181 11.11 8.00 18.68
CA LEU A 181 11.42 7.76 17.29
C LEU A 181 10.14 7.52 16.44
N VAL A 182 10.24 7.88 15.18
CA VAL A 182 9.22 7.62 14.19
C VAL A 182 9.88 6.99 12.96
N ALA A 183 9.49 5.76 12.61
CA ALA A 183 9.86 5.17 11.33
C ALA A 183 8.96 5.72 10.23
N TYR A 184 9.54 6.05 9.07
CA TYR A 184 8.78 6.46 7.89
C TYR A 184 9.41 5.92 6.60
N ALA A 185 8.57 5.61 5.64
CA ALA A 185 9.01 5.07 4.36
C ALA A 185 9.12 6.15 3.30
N LYS A 186 10.15 6.05 2.46
CA LYS A 186 10.29 6.79 1.19
C LYS A 186 10.21 5.82 0.02
N ALA A 187 9.59 6.27 -1.07
CA ALA A 187 9.61 5.60 -2.37
C ALA A 187 10.03 6.59 -3.45
N ASP A 188 10.83 6.14 -4.40
CA ASP A 188 11.32 6.94 -5.50
C ASP A 188 10.51 6.68 -6.77
N ALA A 189 10.21 7.74 -7.52
CA ALA A 189 9.57 7.73 -8.84
C ALA A 189 8.31 6.84 -8.94
N GLY A 190 7.49 6.78 -7.88
CA GLY A 190 6.28 5.96 -7.84
C GLY A 190 6.53 4.46 -7.70
N SER A 191 7.76 4.07 -7.37
CA SER A 191 8.14 2.68 -7.13
C SER A 191 7.42 2.09 -5.92
N ASP A 192 7.19 0.77 -5.95
CA ASP A 192 6.76 0.00 -4.76
C ASP A 192 7.93 -0.32 -3.80
N TRP A 193 9.16 -0.08 -4.21
CA TRP A 193 10.31 -0.24 -3.33
C TRP A 193 10.36 0.85 -2.28
N ASN A 194 10.36 0.46 -1.02
CA ASN A 194 10.41 1.35 0.13
C ASN A 194 11.78 1.33 0.77
N THR A 195 12.22 2.53 1.17
CA THR A 195 13.37 2.74 2.04
C THR A 195 12.87 3.32 3.35
N TRP A 196 13.11 2.63 4.46
CA TRP A 196 12.70 3.10 5.77
C TRP A 196 13.79 3.94 6.41
N HIS A 197 13.37 5.07 7.02
CA HIS A 197 14.16 6.02 7.78
C HIS A 197 13.59 6.16 9.18
N PHE A 198 14.41 6.62 10.11
CA PHE A 198 14.05 6.76 11.52
C PHE A 198 14.34 8.18 11.97
N ARG A 199 13.29 8.92 12.34
CA ARG A 199 13.36 10.32 12.74
C ARG A 199 13.22 10.47 14.24
N GLU A 200 14.10 11.23 14.86
CA GLU A 200 13.98 11.62 16.26
C GLU A 200 12.84 12.62 16.42
N PHE A 201 11.93 12.32 17.32
CA PHE A 201 10.76 13.18 17.52
C PHE A 201 11.15 14.54 18.10
N ALA A 202 12.11 14.59 19.03
CA ALA A 202 12.50 15.80 19.73
C ALA A 202 13.24 16.81 18.85
N THR A 203 14.08 16.34 17.92
CA THR A 203 14.96 17.17 17.09
C THR A 203 14.43 17.35 15.68
N GLY A 204 13.61 16.40 15.19
CA GLY A 204 13.20 16.31 13.80
C GLY A 204 14.33 15.88 12.86
N GLU A 205 15.43 15.35 13.41
CA GLU A 205 16.57 14.85 12.62
C GLU A 205 16.45 13.37 12.36
N ASP A 206 16.89 12.94 11.18
CA ASP A 206 16.92 11.53 10.79
C ASP A 206 18.18 10.88 11.36
N ARG A 207 18.04 9.65 11.87
CA ARG A 207 19.17 8.80 12.22
C ARG A 207 19.88 8.28 10.97
N SER A 208 21.07 7.73 11.16
CA SER A 208 21.83 7.09 10.07
C SER A 208 21.24 5.75 9.61
N ASP A 209 20.36 5.18 10.41
CA ASP A 209 19.72 3.89 10.13
C ASP A 209 18.85 3.97 8.87
N VAL A 210 19.06 3.05 7.93
CA VAL A 210 18.30 2.97 6.67
C VAL A 210 18.04 1.53 6.33
N ILE A 211 16.76 1.16 6.19
CA ILE A 211 16.34 -0.16 5.75
C ILE A 211 15.89 -0.10 4.29
N ARG A 212 16.45 -0.95 3.45
CA ARG A 212 16.19 -1.04 2.00
C ARG A 212 15.57 -2.38 1.62
N HIS A 213 15.13 -2.47 0.36
CA HIS A 213 14.60 -3.68 -0.29
C HIS A 213 13.31 -4.21 0.32
N SER A 214 12.54 -3.33 0.96
CA SER A 214 11.20 -3.59 1.47
C SER A 214 10.13 -3.18 0.45
N LYS A 215 8.95 -3.80 0.50
CA LYS A 215 7.77 -3.42 -0.29
C LYS A 215 6.50 -3.62 0.53
N PHE A 216 5.49 -2.81 0.27
CA PHE A 216 4.07 -2.98 0.63
C PHE A 216 3.71 -2.95 2.11
N PHE A 217 4.59 -3.34 3.03
CA PHE A 217 4.23 -3.51 4.44
C PHE A 217 5.00 -2.58 5.36
N PRO A 218 4.35 -2.12 6.46
CA PRO A 218 5.02 -1.31 7.47
C PRO A 218 6.04 -2.14 8.26
N VAL A 219 6.89 -1.44 8.99
CA VAL A 219 7.72 -2.02 10.05
C VAL A 219 6.89 -2.21 11.31
N ALA A 220 7.25 -3.17 12.16
CA ALA A 220 6.65 -3.37 13.48
C ALA A 220 7.73 -3.15 14.55
N TRP A 221 7.53 -2.16 15.43
CA TRP A 221 8.47 -1.86 16.49
C TRP A 221 8.53 -2.96 17.56
N ALA A 222 9.72 -3.21 18.07
CA ALA A 222 9.86 -3.92 19.35
C ALA A 222 9.22 -3.10 20.47
N PRO A 223 8.63 -3.75 21.51
CA PRO A 223 7.91 -3.03 22.56
C PRO A 223 8.75 -2.03 23.35
N ASP A 224 10.06 -2.29 23.45
CA ASP A 224 11.02 -1.42 24.13
C ASP A 224 11.63 -0.34 23.22
N GLY A 225 11.21 -0.28 21.94
CA GLY A 225 11.74 0.67 20.98
C GLY A 225 13.15 0.37 20.47
N SER A 226 13.75 -0.76 20.85
CA SER A 226 15.15 -1.11 20.52
C SER A 226 15.37 -1.40 19.04
N GLY A 227 14.32 -1.74 18.30
CA GLY A 227 14.42 -2.10 16.89
C GLY A 227 13.08 -2.34 16.24
N VAL A 228 13.12 -2.79 14.99
CA VAL A 228 11.92 -3.06 14.17
C VAL A 228 11.99 -4.41 13.48
N TYR A 229 10.85 -5.09 13.44
CA TYR A 229 10.62 -6.23 12.56
C TYR A 229 10.18 -5.72 11.19
N TYR A 230 10.76 -6.24 10.13
CA TYR A 230 10.42 -5.84 8.77
C TYR A 230 10.68 -6.94 7.75
N SER A 231 9.93 -6.92 6.67
CA SER A 231 10.09 -7.87 5.58
C SER A 231 10.84 -7.26 4.41
N ARG A 232 11.83 -7.98 3.88
CA ARG A 232 12.57 -7.56 2.70
C ARG A 232 12.84 -8.71 1.75
N TYR A 233 13.08 -8.36 0.51
CA TYR A 233 13.59 -9.27 -0.50
C TYR A 233 15.08 -9.51 -0.33
N PRO A 234 15.60 -10.67 -0.78
CA PRO A 234 17.04 -10.88 -0.95
C PRO A 234 17.63 -9.81 -1.89
N VAL A 235 18.93 -9.63 -1.80
CA VAL A 235 19.68 -8.66 -2.61
C VAL A 235 20.47 -9.42 -3.68
N ARG A 236 20.42 -8.92 -4.93
CA ARG A 236 21.22 -9.43 -6.04
C ARG A 236 22.67 -8.97 -5.92
N GLU A 237 23.54 -9.52 -6.77
CA GLU A 237 24.96 -9.14 -6.82
C GLU A 237 25.17 -7.66 -7.20
N ASP A 238 24.27 -7.08 -7.96
CA ASP A 238 24.26 -5.66 -8.34
C ASP A 238 23.75 -4.71 -7.24
N GLY A 239 23.38 -5.25 -6.08
CA GLY A 239 22.85 -4.47 -4.95
C GLY A 239 21.35 -4.17 -5.02
N THR A 240 20.64 -4.61 -6.05
CA THR A 240 19.17 -4.43 -6.18
C THR A 240 18.39 -5.52 -5.44
N GLY A 241 17.14 -5.20 -5.05
CA GLY A 241 16.27 -6.19 -4.44
C GLY A 241 15.78 -7.24 -5.46
N ASP A 242 15.81 -8.52 -5.10
CA ASP A 242 15.37 -9.62 -5.95
C ASP A 242 13.89 -9.97 -5.71
N GLY A 243 12.99 -9.26 -6.37
CA GLY A 243 11.55 -9.52 -6.28
C GLY A 243 11.09 -10.88 -6.84
N SER A 244 11.99 -11.66 -7.46
CA SER A 244 11.68 -13.03 -7.94
C SER A 244 11.80 -14.09 -6.84
N LYS A 245 12.36 -13.71 -5.69
CA LYS A 245 12.56 -14.57 -4.53
C LYS A 245 11.57 -14.27 -3.42
N PRO A 246 11.32 -15.20 -2.47
CA PRO A 246 10.47 -14.91 -1.33
C PRO A 246 11.07 -13.83 -0.42
N MET A 247 10.18 -13.00 0.14
CA MET A 247 10.55 -12.11 1.25
C MET A 247 10.89 -12.92 2.49
N ARG A 248 11.73 -12.34 3.35
CA ARG A 248 12.08 -12.84 4.67
C ARG A 248 11.83 -11.78 5.72
N LEU A 249 11.52 -12.20 6.92
CA LEU A 249 11.34 -11.31 8.07
C LEU A 249 12.67 -11.16 8.81
N PHE A 250 13.08 -9.92 9.05
CA PHE A 250 14.28 -9.56 9.79
C PHE A 250 13.96 -8.71 10.99
N PHE A 251 14.89 -8.63 11.91
CA PHE A 251 14.90 -7.66 13.00
C PHE A 251 16.10 -6.74 12.84
N HIS A 252 15.84 -5.44 12.76
CA HIS A 252 16.85 -4.39 12.72
C HIS A 252 16.97 -3.74 14.09
N THR A 253 18.15 -3.73 14.67
CA THR A 253 18.45 -3.01 15.91
C THR A 253 18.82 -1.57 15.59
N ILE A 254 18.10 -0.60 16.15
CA ILE A 254 18.37 0.83 15.94
C ILE A 254 19.82 1.17 16.34
N GLY A 255 20.51 1.90 15.47
CA GLY A 255 21.91 2.29 15.62
C GLY A 255 22.89 1.29 15.02
N THR A 256 22.44 0.28 14.26
CA THR A 256 23.29 -0.67 13.58
C THR A 256 23.14 -0.60 12.06
N GLU A 257 24.10 -1.18 11.33
CA GLU A 257 24.00 -1.31 9.88
C GLU A 257 23.01 -2.43 9.50
N GLN A 258 22.23 -2.24 8.42
CA GLN A 258 21.29 -3.26 7.93
C GLN A 258 21.91 -4.63 7.63
N SER A 259 23.22 -4.68 7.36
CA SER A 259 23.95 -5.94 7.15
C SER A 259 24.08 -6.81 8.40
N ALA A 260 23.86 -6.22 9.58
CA ALA A 260 23.90 -6.90 10.87
C ALA A 260 22.52 -7.43 11.31
N ASP A 261 21.47 -7.21 10.51
CA ASP A 261 20.10 -7.55 10.87
C ASP A 261 19.91 -9.06 11.04
N GLU A 262 19.19 -9.42 12.08
CA GLU A 262 18.90 -10.81 12.43
C GLU A 262 17.74 -11.37 11.59
N LEU A 263 17.94 -12.54 10.99
CA LEU A 263 16.87 -13.28 10.31
C LEU A 263 15.92 -13.87 11.35
N VAL A 264 14.66 -13.43 11.32
CA VAL A 264 13.61 -13.89 12.25
C VAL A 264 12.80 -15.04 11.66
N TYR A 265 12.38 -14.92 10.39
CA TYR A 265 11.53 -15.92 9.76
C TYR A 265 11.85 -16.06 8.26
N ASP A 266 12.09 -17.30 7.83
CA ASP A 266 12.45 -17.63 6.45
C ASP A 266 11.41 -18.57 5.82
N LEU A 267 10.96 -18.22 4.62
CA LEU A 267 10.03 -18.98 3.80
C LEU A 267 10.68 -19.49 2.51
N THR A 268 12.02 -19.48 2.42
CA THR A 268 12.73 -19.81 1.18
C THR A 268 12.43 -21.23 0.70
N ASP A 269 12.30 -22.18 1.63
CA ASP A 269 12.02 -23.58 1.35
C ASP A 269 10.54 -23.95 1.46
N GLU A 270 9.66 -22.97 1.74
CA GLU A 270 8.23 -23.22 1.77
C GLU A 270 7.67 -23.36 0.34
N PRO A 271 6.82 -24.36 0.09
CA PRO A 271 6.24 -24.54 -1.23
C PRO A 271 5.34 -23.34 -1.58
N ARG A 272 5.30 -23.02 -2.88
CA ARG A 272 4.34 -22.05 -3.38
C ARG A 272 2.92 -22.53 -3.08
N HIS A 273 2.07 -21.60 -2.72
CA HIS A 273 0.65 -21.85 -2.59
C HIS A 273 -0.09 -21.26 -3.80
N ARG A 274 -0.77 -22.12 -4.57
CA ARG A 274 -1.44 -21.71 -5.83
C ARG A 274 -0.52 -20.91 -6.78
N ASP A 275 0.71 -21.37 -6.96
CA ASP A 275 1.77 -20.72 -7.74
C ASP A 275 2.24 -19.34 -7.23
N LEU A 276 1.72 -18.88 -6.09
CA LEU A 276 2.14 -17.67 -5.40
C LEU A 276 3.22 -17.98 -4.37
N GLN A 277 4.22 -17.11 -4.30
CA GLN A 277 5.21 -17.17 -3.24
C GLN A 277 4.65 -16.50 -1.98
N PRO A 278 4.53 -17.22 -0.85
CA PRO A 278 4.12 -16.60 0.41
C PRO A 278 5.15 -15.58 0.90
N TYR A 279 4.68 -14.60 1.69
CA TYR A 279 5.56 -13.62 2.35
C TYR A 279 5.10 -13.35 3.79
N PRO A 280 6.04 -13.13 4.74
CA PRO A 280 5.71 -12.84 6.13
C PRO A 280 5.46 -11.34 6.34
N VAL A 281 4.55 -11.01 7.25
CA VAL A 281 4.31 -9.64 7.75
C VAL A 281 4.25 -9.71 9.27
N ALA A 282 4.99 -8.86 9.97
CA ALA A 282 5.01 -8.83 11.42
C ALA A 282 4.14 -7.69 11.96
N GLU A 283 3.52 -7.94 13.10
CA GLU A 283 2.79 -6.97 13.91
C GLU A 283 3.07 -7.27 15.39
N THR A 284 3.41 -6.25 16.17
CA THR A 284 3.63 -6.39 17.60
C THR A 284 2.31 -6.17 18.33
N SER A 285 1.98 -7.06 19.26
CA SER A 285 0.76 -6.95 20.08
C SER A 285 0.80 -5.71 20.97
N ASP A 286 -0.39 -5.13 21.25
CA ASP A 286 -0.51 -3.90 22.05
C ASP A 286 0.05 -4.05 23.48
N ASP A 287 -0.04 -5.26 24.06
CA ASP A 287 0.54 -5.56 25.37
C ASP A 287 2.07 -5.78 25.31
N GLY A 288 2.67 -5.72 24.11
CA GLY A 288 4.10 -5.88 23.88
C GLY A 288 4.63 -7.30 24.12
N ARG A 289 3.76 -8.29 24.30
CA ARG A 289 4.18 -9.65 24.60
C ARG A 289 4.50 -10.49 23.37
N TYR A 290 3.80 -10.25 22.26
CA TYR A 290 3.90 -11.12 21.09
C TYR A 290 4.29 -10.33 19.84
N VAL A 291 5.03 -11.00 18.97
CA VAL A 291 5.13 -10.63 17.56
C VAL A 291 4.29 -11.62 16.78
N VAL A 292 3.20 -11.14 16.21
CA VAL A 292 2.32 -11.93 15.35
C VAL A 292 2.83 -11.86 13.93
N ILE A 293 3.04 -13.00 13.30
CA ILE A 293 3.56 -13.12 11.95
C ILE A 293 2.46 -13.68 11.06
N THR A 294 1.87 -12.81 10.26
CA THR A 294 0.93 -13.20 9.23
C THR A 294 1.69 -13.59 7.97
N VAL A 295 1.58 -14.85 7.57
CA VAL A 295 2.11 -15.31 6.29
C VAL A 295 1.00 -15.22 5.25
N VAL A 296 1.25 -14.46 4.19
CA VAL A 296 0.26 -14.07 3.19
C VAL A 296 0.54 -14.80 1.88
N ALA A 297 -0.48 -15.43 1.29
CA ALA A 297 -0.44 -15.94 -0.08
C ALA A 297 -1.67 -15.43 -0.86
N GLY A 298 -1.42 -14.56 -1.84
CA GLY A 298 -2.51 -13.92 -2.57
C GLY A 298 -3.37 -12.99 -1.72
N SER A 299 -4.66 -12.87 -2.08
CA SER A 299 -5.56 -11.88 -1.47
C SER A 299 -6.34 -12.40 -0.25
N PHE A 300 -6.56 -13.70 -0.15
CA PHE A 300 -7.57 -14.25 0.76
C PHE A 300 -7.07 -15.35 1.69
N GLU A 301 -5.82 -15.77 1.60
CA GLU A 301 -5.31 -16.91 2.36
C GLU A 301 -4.15 -16.48 3.24
N ARG A 302 -4.25 -16.84 4.53
CA ARG A 302 -3.30 -16.45 5.56
C ARG A 302 -2.97 -17.64 6.44
N GLN A 303 -1.70 -17.74 6.83
CA GLN A 303 -1.30 -18.49 8.01
C GLN A 303 -0.94 -17.51 9.13
N ILE A 304 -1.11 -17.93 10.38
CA ILE A 304 -0.75 -17.11 11.54
C ILE A 304 0.30 -17.87 12.36
N HIS A 305 1.40 -17.19 12.58
CA HIS A 305 2.47 -17.63 13.47
C HIS A 305 2.68 -16.55 14.53
N TYR A 306 3.38 -16.88 15.60
CA TYR A 306 3.74 -15.88 16.61
C TYR A 306 5.03 -16.22 17.32
N LEU A 307 5.70 -15.21 17.83
CA LEU A 307 6.84 -15.29 18.75
C LEU A 307 6.38 -14.72 20.11
N ASP A 308 6.55 -15.48 21.18
CA ASP A 308 6.30 -15.00 22.54
C ASP A 308 7.59 -14.35 23.08
N LEU A 309 7.61 -13.02 23.17
CA LEU A 309 8.76 -12.25 23.63
C LEU A 309 9.09 -12.48 25.10
N ALA A 310 8.14 -12.96 25.90
CA ALA A 310 8.40 -13.39 27.28
C ALA A 310 9.11 -14.75 27.33
N ASN A 311 9.10 -15.53 26.24
CA ASN A 311 9.77 -16.82 26.14
C ASN A 311 10.41 -17.01 24.74
N PRO A 312 11.38 -16.18 24.36
CA PRO A 312 11.96 -16.18 23.01
C PRO A 312 12.66 -17.51 22.67
N GLY A 313 13.15 -18.24 23.68
CA GLY A 313 13.78 -19.56 23.50
C GLY A 313 12.82 -20.64 22.98
N ALA A 314 11.51 -20.41 23.03
CA ALA A 314 10.53 -21.33 22.45
C ALA A 314 10.44 -21.23 20.91
N GLY A 315 11.04 -20.19 20.32
CA GLY A 315 11.00 -19.92 18.89
C GLY A 315 9.61 -19.54 18.38
N ILE A 316 9.49 -19.44 17.06
CA ILE A 316 8.23 -19.12 16.38
C ILE A 316 7.29 -20.32 16.43
N ARG A 317 6.07 -20.09 16.84
CA ARG A 317 5.00 -21.09 16.91
C ARG A 317 3.97 -20.85 15.82
N ARG A 318 3.55 -21.94 15.17
CA ARG A 318 2.48 -21.94 14.18
C ARG A 318 1.15 -22.04 14.90
N LEU A 319 0.31 -21.00 14.82
CA LEU A 319 -1.04 -20.97 15.40
C LEU A 319 -2.07 -21.48 14.39
N ILE A 320 -2.07 -20.95 13.18
CA ILE A 320 -2.91 -21.36 12.06
C ILE A 320 -1.99 -21.69 10.89
N GLY A 321 -1.94 -22.96 10.52
CA GLY A 321 -1.00 -23.47 9.51
C GLY A 321 -1.64 -23.87 8.19
N THR A 322 -2.95 -23.62 8.02
CA THR A 322 -3.69 -24.00 6.82
C THR A 322 -3.98 -22.79 5.93
N TRP A 323 -4.05 -23.01 4.61
CA TRP A 323 -4.39 -22.00 3.60
C TRP A 323 -5.89 -22.03 3.25
N GLU A 324 -6.76 -22.03 4.25
CA GLU A 324 -8.19 -22.27 4.03
C GLU A 324 -9.05 -21.01 4.08
N ALA A 325 -8.55 -19.92 4.64
CA ALA A 325 -9.31 -18.70 4.84
C ALA A 325 -8.42 -17.46 5.01
N LEU A 326 -9.05 -16.31 5.00
CA LEU A 326 -8.45 -15.07 5.48
C LEU A 326 -8.50 -15.06 7.02
N TYR A 327 -7.40 -14.66 7.64
CA TYR A 327 -7.31 -14.34 9.05
C TYR A 327 -6.66 -12.97 9.20
N GLY A 328 -7.36 -12.03 9.82
CA GLY A 328 -6.87 -10.70 10.16
C GLY A 328 -6.74 -10.58 11.68
N TYR A 329 -5.52 -10.42 12.18
CA TYR A 329 -5.29 -10.18 13.60
C TYR A 329 -5.91 -8.84 14.01
N ILE A 330 -6.63 -8.81 15.13
CA ILE A 330 -7.27 -7.61 15.69
C ILE A 330 -6.49 -7.12 16.90
N GLY A 331 -5.99 -8.07 17.72
CA GLY A 331 -5.34 -7.79 19.00
C GLY A 331 -5.40 -9.01 19.90
N ASN A 332 -4.99 -8.83 21.16
CA ASN A 332 -5.04 -9.90 22.17
C ASN A 332 -5.39 -9.36 23.55
N GLU A 333 -5.85 -10.29 24.40
CA GLU A 333 -5.92 -10.11 25.83
C GLU A 333 -5.16 -11.27 26.49
N GLY A 334 -3.95 -11.01 26.97
CA GLY A 334 -3.04 -12.05 27.47
C GLY A 334 -2.76 -13.12 26.39
N SER A 335 -3.10 -14.39 26.65
CA SER A 335 -2.94 -15.49 25.69
C SER A 335 -4.08 -15.64 24.69
N THR A 336 -5.15 -14.85 24.79
CA THR A 336 -6.29 -14.93 23.88
C THR A 336 -6.12 -13.93 22.73
N PHE A 337 -5.99 -14.44 21.50
CA PHE A 337 -5.88 -13.65 20.28
C PHE A 337 -7.22 -13.52 19.59
N PHE A 338 -7.51 -12.35 19.03
CA PHE A 338 -8.73 -12.04 18.31
C PHE A 338 -8.47 -11.90 16.82
N PHE A 339 -9.32 -12.53 16.00
CA PHE A 339 -9.18 -12.50 14.55
C PHE A 339 -10.52 -12.23 13.87
N THR A 340 -10.51 -11.44 12.80
CA THR A 340 -11.51 -11.57 11.74
C THR A 340 -11.15 -12.76 10.88
N THR A 341 -12.14 -13.53 10.40
CA THR A 341 -11.88 -14.65 9.51
C THR A 341 -13.05 -14.95 8.57
N THR A 342 -12.72 -15.40 7.36
CA THR A 342 -13.68 -15.93 6.39
C THR A 342 -13.88 -17.44 6.52
N LYS A 343 -13.23 -18.09 7.50
CA LYS A 343 -13.40 -19.53 7.73
C LYS A 343 -14.84 -19.85 8.12
N ASP A 344 -15.51 -20.67 7.28
CA ASP A 344 -16.92 -21.05 7.42
C ASP A 344 -17.89 -19.84 7.56
N ALA A 345 -17.48 -18.65 7.04
CA ALA A 345 -18.19 -17.38 7.14
C ALA A 345 -17.76 -16.44 6.00
N PRO A 346 -18.28 -16.59 4.76
CA PRO A 346 -17.85 -15.82 3.59
C PRO A 346 -17.86 -14.29 3.77
N ASN A 347 -18.80 -13.75 4.59
CA ASN A 347 -18.88 -12.32 4.92
C ASN A 347 -18.07 -11.94 6.16
N SER A 348 -17.23 -12.84 6.66
CA SER A 348 -16.40 -12.72 7.85
C SER A 348 -17.14 -12.81 9.18
N ARG A 349 -16.46 -13.30 10.18
CA ARG A 349 -16.85 -13.33 11.59
C ARG A 349 -15.66 -12.99 12.47
N VAL A 350 -15.88 -12.72 13.76
CA VAL A 350 -14.81 -12.51 14.74
C VAL A 350 -14.71 -13.73 15.66
N ILE A 351 -13.49 -14.24 15.81
CA ILE A 351 -13.18 -15.38 16.67
C ILE A 351 -12.09 -15.04 17.68
N ALA A 352 -12.07 -15.77 18.79
CA ALA A 352 -11.00 -15.75 19.79
C ALA A 352 -10.32 -17.13 19.84
N ILE A 353 -8.99 -17.12 19.93
CA ILE A 353 -8.13 -18.31 20.02
C ILE A 353 -7.19 -18.15 21.21
N ASP A 354 -7.25 -19.03 22.19
CA ASP A 354 -6.23 -19.09 23.24
C ASP A 354 -4.99 -19.82 22.71
N VAL A 355 -3.85 -19.13 22.62
CA VAL A 355 -2.61 -19.70 22.10
C VAL A 355 -2.02 -20.79 23.01
N THR A 356 -2.53 -20.97 24.23
CA THR A 356 -2.15 -22.06 25.15
C THR A 356 -2.97 -23.34 24.90
N ASP A 357 -4.18 -23.24 24.29
CA ASP A 357 -5.03 -24.35 23.86
C ASP A 357 -5.63 -24.06 22.46
N PRO A 358 -4.79 -24.03 21.39
CA PRO A 358 -5.16 -23.48 20.10
C PRO A 358 -5.99 -24.43 19.21
N ALA A 359 -6.46 -25.57 19.74
CA ALA A 359 -7.22 -26.53 18.95
C ALA A 359 -8.46 -25.86 18.32
N PRO A 360 -8.77 -26.10 17.01
CA PRO A 360 -9.91 -25.44 16.35
C PRO A 360 -11.27 -25.68 17.04
N SER A 361 -11.43 -26.79 17.75
CA SER A 361 -12.61 -27.09 18.55
C SER A 361 -12.74 -26.23 19.82
N ARG A 362 -11.72 -25.45 20.16
CA ARG A 362 -11.68 -24.54 21.31
C ARG A 362 -11.81 -23.07 20.92
N TRP A 363 -11.91 -22.78 19.63
CA TRP A 363 -12.10 -21.43 19.14
C TRP A 363 -13.50 -20.92 19.54
N HIS A 364 -13.58 -19.69 19.99
CA HIS A 364 -14.84 -19.06 20.40
C HIS A 364 -15.24 -18.01 19.35
N GLU A 365 -16.48 -18.14 18.86
CA GLU A 365 -17.06 -17.08 18.04
C GLU A 365 -17.53 -15.95 18.97
N LEU A 366 -17.09 -14.72 18.68
CA LEU A 366 -17.45 -13.51 19.41
C LEU A 366 -18.50 -12.68 18.67
N ILE A 367 -18.33 -12.52 17.37
CA ILE A 367 -19.28 -11.84 16.49
C ILE A 367 -19.56 -12.78 15.32
N PRO A 368 -20.81 -13.24 15.17
CA PRO A 368 -21.17 -14.12 14.06
C PRO A 368 -21.15 -13.37 12.72
N GLU A 369 -21.11 -14.13 11.63
CA GLU A 369 -21.34 -13.62 10.28
C GLU A 369 -22.74 -12.98 10.20
N ALA A 370 -22.84 -11.80 9.53
CA ALA A 370 -24.07 -11.05 9.35
C ALA A 370 -24.50 -10.98 7.87
#